data_ad62fb843690b958fc40675d459ca045
#
_entry.id   ad62fb843690b958fc40675d459ca045
#
_cell.length_a   1.000
_cell.length_b   1.000
_cell.length_c   1.000
_cell.angle_alpha   90.00
_cell.angle_beta   90.00
_cell.angle_gamma   90.00
#
_symmetry.space_group_name_H-M   'P 1'
#
loop_
_entity.id
_entity.type
_entity.pdbx_description
1 polymer ?
#
loop_
_entity_poly.entity_id
_entity_poly.type
_entity_poly.pdbx_seq_one_letter_code
_entity_poly.pdbx_strand_id
1 'polypeptide(L)'
;MSEKAKGIGLFGLIGMVVSSCIGSGVFAITGQLAGVASPGAVLVAWAVVGIGFAVLALSLNNLGAKKPELKGIFQYAEEGFGPLAGFVSGWGYWLSAWLGNIAFATMMMSTLGYFFPTFLPGNTLPCVIVASLFMWALTFLVIRGVESASFLNAIVMVAKVASLGIFLIFAIFMFNAGIFTADFWGNVYNNAVAAGEMGADAASMGGLFEQVMDCMIIMMWVFIGIEGAAVMSSRARNKHEVGKATVIGLICLLLIYVGCSVLPYGYMSYTEIAQLDYPAMLYVFDSMAPGWGGAFISIAIIVGVAGAWLSFTMLPAETTSEMAERHLLPESWGKLNSKGAPQMSLLLVGACIQVFLIVLMFSEDAYNFAFSMCTVSIVITWAFIALYQIKFSAKEDKNAAQIAIGVIALAFQVVGVLYNGWSFLLLTCVGYIPGFFVYAKARKDRGYALTKGEKVGMGVVSALGIAALVLVGMGVIGI
;
A
#
# COMPACT_ATOMS: atom_id res chain seq x y z
N MET A 1 11.19 36.47 -21.76
CA MET A 1 11.39 35.02 -21.52
C MET A 1 10.43 34.64 -20.40
N SER A 2 9.38 33.88 -20.71
CA SER A 2 8.33 33.52 -19.71
C SER A 2 8.96 32.73 -18.60
N GLU A 3 8.69 33.07 -17.34
CA GLU A 3 8.95 32.22 -16.15
C GLU A 3 8.35 30.84 -16.44
N LYS A 4 9.21 29.88 -16.79
CA LYS A 4 8.79 28.49 -16.88
C LYS A 4 8.21 28.10 -15.53
N ALA A 5 6.92 27.78 -15.53
CA ALA A 5 6.16 27.44 -14.36
C ALA A 5 6.95 26.47 -13.43
N LYS A 6 7.18 26.90 -12.19
CA LYS A 6 7.76 26.10 -11.11
C LYS A 6 6.76 24.99 -10.78
N GLY A 7 6.91 23.79 -11.35
CA GLY A 7 6.05 22.63 -11.07
C GLY A 7 6.72 21.35 -11.51
N ILE A 8 6.19 20.20 -11.01
CA ILE A 8 6.73 18.87 -11.27
C ILE A 8 6.36 18.48 -12.72
N GLY A 9 7.34 18.17 -13.56
CA GLY A 9 7.11 17.68 -14.93
C GLY A 9 6.85 16.16 -14.97
N LEU A 10 6.52 15.65 -16.16
CA LEU A 10 6.16 14.24 -16.38
C LEU A 10 7.15 13.25 -15.77
N PHE A 11 8.44 13.41 -15.98
CA PHE A 11 9.45 12.50 -15.45
C PHE A 11 9.48 12.51 -13.92
N GLY A 12 9.32 13.68 -13.29
CA GLY A 12 9.21 13.79 -11.84
C GLY A 12 7.94 13.12 -11.29
N LEU A 13 6.81 13.24 -12.01
CA LEU A 13 5.56 12.58 -11.65
C LEU A 13 5.67 11.04 -11.75
N ILE A 14 6.31 10.52 -12.82
CA ILE A 14 6.62 9.08 -12.94
C ILE A 14 7.49 8.62 -11.76
N GLY A 15 8.55 9.38 -11.48
CA GLY A 15 9.43 9.10 -10.34
C GLY A 15 8.68 9.08 -9.01
N MET A 16 7.67 9.93 -8.83
CA MET A 16 6.82 9.93 -7.64
C MET A 16 5.96 8.67 -7.54
N VAL A 17 5.32 8.24 -8.64
CA VAL A 17 4.54 6.98 -8.66
C VAL A 17 5.45 5.80 -8.31
N VAL A 18 6.59 5.67 -8.98
CA VAL A 18 7.54 4.58 -8.75
C VAL A 18 8.10 4.64 -7.33
N SER A 19 8.48 5.83 -6.84
CA SER A 19 9.04 5.97 -5.50
C SER A 19 8.03 5.71 -4.40
N SER A 20 6.77 6.10 -4.56
CA SER A 20 5.74 5.87 -3.54
C SER A 20 5.33 4.39 -3.44
N CYS A 21 5.30 3.65 -4.55
CA CYS A 21 4.98 2.24 -4.55
C CYS A 21 6.14 1.34 -4.11
N ILE A 22 7.39 1.67 -4.47
CA ILE A 22 8.55 0.87 -4.04
C ILE A 22 8.84 1.15 -2.55
N GLY A 23 8.15 0.45 -1.69
CA GLY A 23 8.29 0.46 -0.23
C GLY A 23 8.80 -0.88 0.30
N SER A 24 8.27 -1.35 1.43
CA SER A 24 8.60 -2.67 1.99
C SER A 24 8.08 -3.81 1.15
N GLY A 25 6.94 -3.63 0.46
CA GLY A 25 6.25 -4.69 -0.27
C GLY A 25 7.13 -5.40 -1.30
N VAL A 26 7.93 -4.68 -2.08
CA VAL A 26 8.80 -5.29 -3.10
C VAL A 26 9.85 -6.23 -2.52
N PHE A 27 10.30 -5.97 -1.30
CA PHE A 27 11.29 -6.81 -0.61
C PHE A 27 10.65 -8.01 0.10
N ALA A 28 9.37 -7.90 0.46
CA ALA A 28 8.61 -8.97 1.09
C ALA A 28 8.00 -9.95 0.08
N ILE A 29 7.60 -9.45 -1.11
CA ILE A 29 6.76 -10.16 -2.07
C ILE A 29 7.35 -11.50 -2.52
N THR A 30 8.68 -11.62 -2.62
CA THR A 30 9.37 -12.84 -3.02
C THR A 30 9.00 -14.03 -2.11
N GLY A 31 9.09 -13.83 -0.79
CA GLY A 31 8.74 -14.87 0.19
C GLY A 31 7.24 -15.01 0.41
N GLN A 32 6.50 -13.90 0.45
CA GLN A 32 5.07 -13.94 0.67
C GLN A 32 4.33 -14.72 -0.43
N LEU A 33 4.67 -14.50 -1.70
CA LEU A 33 4.06 -15.24 -2.81
C LEU A 33 4.51 -16.70 -2.84
N ALA A 34 5.77 -16.98 -2.49
CA ALA A 34 6.30 -18.34 -2.38
C ALA A 34 5.55 -19.18 -1.34
N GLY A 35 5.08 -18.53 -0.25
CA GLY A 35 4.32 -19.20 0.82
C GLY A 35 2.88 -19.55 0.46
N VAL A 36 2.31 -18.96 -0.61
CA VAL A 36 0.88 -19.13 -0.94
C VAL A 36 0.64 -19.67 -2.36
N ALA A 37 1.66 -19.62 -3.26
CA ALA A 37 1.44 -19.98 -4.65
C ALA A 37 2.69 -20.51 -5.35
N SER A 38 2.45 -21.43 -6.27
CA SER A 38 3.45 -21.99 -7.19
C SER A 38 3.83 -21.00 -8.30
N PRO A 39 4.97 -21.19 -9.01
CA PRO A 39 5.43 -20.26 -10.05
C PRO A 39 4.40 -19.92 -11.13
N GLY A 40 3.67 -20.93 -11.63
CA GLY A 40 2.63 -20.75 -12.65
C GLY A 40 1.43 -19.95 -12.12
N ALA A 41 1.01 -20.22 -10.89
CA ALA A 41 -0.08 -19.49 -10.26
C ALA A 41 0.29 -18.02 -10.00
N VAL A 42 1.53 -17.73 -9.59
CA VAL A 42 2.03 -16.36 -9.42
C VAL A 42 2.02 -15.60 -10.76
N LEU A 43 2.41 -16.23 -11.88
CA LEU A 43 2.32 -15.59 -13.20
C LEU A 43 0.88 -15.25 -13.60
N VAL A 44 -0.06 -16.18 -13.35
CA VAL A 44 -1.51 -15.93 -13.62
C VAL A 44 -2.01 -14.80 -12.71
N ALA A 45 -1.63 -14.81 -11.42
CA ALA A 45 -2.00 -13.75 -10.47
C ALA A 45 -1.46 -12.38 -10.94
N TRP A 46 -0.24 -12.31 -11.44
CA TRP A 46 0.31 -11.07 -12.02
C TRP A 46 -0.46 -10.59 -13.24
N ALA A 47 -0.94 -11.49 -14.09
CA ALA A 47 -1.79 -11.11 -15.22
C ALA A 47 -3.12 -10.51 -14.73
N VAL A 48 -3.77 -11.14 -13.75
CA VAL A 48 -5.04 -10.66 -13.16
C VAL A 48 -4.85 -9.32 -12.47
N VAL A 49 -3.88 -9.22 -11.57
CA VAL A 49 -3.61 -8.01 -10.79
C VAL A 49 -3.09 -6.88 -11.69
N GLY A 50 -2.23 -7.20 -12.67
CA GLY A 50 -1.74 -6.23 -13.65
C GLY A 50 -2.88 -5.60 -14.47
N ILE A 51 -3.86 -6.39 -14.92
CA ILE A 51 -5.06 -5.88 -15.59
C ILE A 51 -5.89 -5.03 -14.62
N GLY A 52 -6.09 -5.49 -13.39
CA GLY A 52 -6.84 -4.76 -12.36
C GLY A 52 -6.28 -3.36 -12.09
N PHE A 53 -4.96 -3.25 -11.92
CA PHE A 53 -4.31 -1.96 -11.73
C PHE A 53 -4.19 -1.14 -13.03
N ALA A 54 -4.11 -1.79 -14.19
CA ALA A 54 -4.14 -1.07 -15.46
C ALA A 54 -5.47 -0.33 -15.66
N VAL A 55 -6.62 -0.98 -15.39
CA VAL A 55 -7.93 -0.31 -15.49
C VAL A 55 -8.12 0.76 -14.42
N LEU A 56 -7.55 0.59 -13.21
CA LEU A 56 -7.55 1.64 -12.19
C LEU A 56 -6.71 2.86 -12.63
N ALA A 57 -5.51 2.63 -13.16
CA ALA A 57 -4.64 3.68 -13.68
C ALA A 57 -5.27 4.41 -14.88
N LEU A 58 -5.98 3.69 -15.76
CA LEU A 58 -6.75 4.27 -16.85
C LEU A 58 -7.93 5.11 -16.35
N SER A 59 -8.60 4.68 -15.27
CA SER A 59 -9.65 5.47 -14.61
C SER A 59 -9.08 6.78 -14.05
N LEU A 60 -7.96 6.72 -13.34
CA LEU A 60 -7.25 7.91 -12.83
C LEU A 60 -6.79 8.83 -13.96
N ASN A 61 -6.31 8.27 -15.08
CA ASN A 61 -5.92 9.06 -16.26
C ASN A 61 -7.11 9.77 -16.89
N ASN A 62 -8.25 9.08 -17.08
CA ASN A 62 -9.45 9.66 -17.65
C ASN A 62 -10.02 10.77 -16.75
N LEU A 63 -10.17 10.49 -15.45
CA LEU A 63 -10.69 11.46 -14.48
C LEU A 63 -9.76 12.66 -14.32
N GLY A 64 -8.45 12.44 -14.19
CA GLY A 64 -7.47 13.52 -14.07
C GLY A 64 -7.41 14.43 -15.29
N ALA A 65 -7.66 13.90 -16.50
CA ALA A 65 -7.73 14.68 -17.73
C ALA A 65 -9.02 15.48 -17.85
N LYS A 66 -10.16 14.93 -17.42
CA LYS A 66 -11.49 15.52 -17.62
C LYS A 66 -12.01 16.33 -16.44
N LYS A 67 -11.49 16.05 -15.23
CA LYS A 67 -11.83 16.75 -13.97
C LYS A 67 -10.57 17.29 -13.28
N PRO A 68 -9.78 18.14 -13.96
CA PRO A 68 -8.49 18.64 -13.44
C PRO A 68 -8.66 19.58 -12.23
N GLU A 69 -9.88 20.03 -11.92
CA GLU A 69 -10.23 20.81 -10.74
C GLU A 69 -10.23 19.96 -9.47
N LEU A 70 -10.47 18.64 -9.57
CA LEU A 70 -10.42 17.72 -8.43
C LEU A 70 -8.96 17.41 -8.11
N LYS A 71 -8.56 17.80 -6.90
CA LYS A 71 -7.17 17.70 -6.44
C LYS A 71 -7.03 16.48 -5.57
N GLY A 72 -6.98 15.67 -5.17
CA GLY A 72 -6.96 14.58 -4.22
C GLY A 72 -7.94 13.48 -4.58
N ILE A 73 -7.52 12.27 -4.31
CA ILE A 73 -8.28 11.08 -4.69
C ILE A 73 -9.65 10.95 -4.00
N PHE A 74 -9.80 11.50 -2.79
CA PHE A 74 -11.07 11.48 -2.06
C PHE A 74 -12.12 12.44 -2.67
N GLN A 75 -11.68 13.45 -3.42
CA GLN A 75 -12.59 14.41 -4.05
C GLN A 75 -13.43 13.77 -5.15
N TYR A 76 -12.97 12.69 -5.79
CA TYR A 76 -13.80 11.90 -6.70
C TYR A 76 -15.01 11.28 -5.99
N ALA A 77 -14.81 10.79 -4.77
CA ALA A 77 -15.90 10.25 -3.95
C ALA A 77 -16.86 11.35 -3.51
N GLU A 78 -16.32 12.50 -3.08
CA GLU A 78 -17.13 13.66 -2.65
C GLU A 78 -17.99 14.21 -3.80
N GLU A 79 -17.40 14.45 -4.96
CA GLU A 79 -18.10 14.93 -6.16
C GLU A 79 -19.15 13.93 -6.63
N GLY A 80 -18.81 12.65 -6.59
CA GLY A 80 -19.72 11.60 -7.03
C GLY A 80 -20.89 11.33 -6.10
N PHE A 81 -20.67 11.34 -4.80
CA PHE A 81 -21.57 10.72 -3.82
C PHE A 81 -21.81 11.56 -2.56
N GLY A 82 -21.25 12.77 -2.52
CA GLY A 82 -21.44 13.73 -1.44
C GLY A 82 -20.41 13.66 -0.31
N PRO A 83 -20.55 14.56 0.69
CA PRO A 83 -19.51 14.80 1.71
C PRO A 83 -19.12 13.55 2.52
N LEU A 84 -20.08 12.71 2.90
CA LEU A 84 -19.79 11.50 3.65
C LEU A 84 -18.94 10.52 2.83
N ALA A 85 -19.22 10.36 1.53
CA ALA A 85 -18.41 9.50 0.66
C ALA A 85 -16.98 10.05 0.52
N GLY A 86 -16.84 11.37 0.38
CA GLY A 86 -15.54 12.04 0.40
C GLY A 86 -14.79 11.78 1.70
N PHE A 87 -15.47 11.90 2.84
CA PHE A 87 -14.89 11.58 4.14
C PHE A 87 -14.47 10.11 4.24
N VAL A 88 -15.35 9.18 3.87
CA VAL A 88 -15.04 7.73 3.92
C VAL A 88 -13.84 7.39 3.06
N SER A 89 -13.78 7.90 1.83
CA SER A 89 -12.63 7.71 0.94
C SER A 89 -11.33 8.30 1.52
N GLY A 90 -11.35 9.55 1.95
CA GLY A 90 -10.17 10.23 2.50
C GLY A 90 -9.70 9.64 3.83
N TRP A 91 -10.63 9.23 4.70
CA TRP A 91 -10.32 8.57 5.96
C TRP A 91 -9.73 7.18 5.74
N GLY A 92 -10.25 6.41 4.76
CA GLY A 92 -9.69 5.12 4.36
C GLY A 92 -8.24 5.25 3.86
N TYR A 93 -7.97 6.27 3.04
CA TYR A 93 -6.62 6.61 2.62
C TYR A 93 -5.71 6.97 3.81
N TRP A 94 -6.19 7.79 4.72
CA TRP A 94 -5.47 8.18 5.93
C TRP A 94 -5.16 6.97 6.83
N LEU A 95 -6.15 6.07 7.05
CA LEU A 95 -5.94 4.81 7.78
C LEU A 95 -4.87 3.95 7.11
N SER A 96 -4.99 3.75 5.80
CA SER A 96 -4.02 2.99 5.01
C SER A 96 -2.61 3.55 5.18
N ALA A 97 -2.42 4.86 5.02
CA ALA A 97 -1.10 5.44 5.00
C ALA A 97 -0.34 5.32 6.34
N TRP A 98 -0.98 5.52 7.49
CA TRP A 98 -0.28 5.35 8.75
C TRP A 98 -0.13 3.86 9.16
N LEU A 99 -1.06 2.98 8.77
CA LEU A 99 -0.90 1.53 8.93
C LEU A 99 0.27 1.00 8.11
N GLY A 100 0.47 1.51 6.88
CA GLY A 100 1.63 1.19 6.06
C GLY A 100 2.96 1.52 6.73
N ASN A 101 3.02 2.59 7.52
CA ASN A 101 4.24 2.94 8.28
C ASN A 101 4.60 1.88 9.33
N ILE A 102 3.63 1.12 9.83
CA ILE A 102 3.87 0.04 10.77
C ILE A 102 4.52 -1.15 10.05
N ALA A 103 4.02 -1.50 8.87
CA ALA A 103 4.68 -2.51 8.02
C ALA A 103 6.12 -2.09 7.65
N PHE A 104 6.35 -0.80 7.38
CA PHE A 104 7.70 -0.28 7.14
C PHE A 104 8.58 -0.42 8.38
N ALA A 105 8.05 -0.13 9.57
CA ALA A 105 8.79 -0.29 10.82
C ALA A 105 9.21 -1.74 11.06
N THR A 106 8.28 -2.68 10.93
CA THR A 106 8.55 -4.11 11.11
C THR A 106 9.59 -4.60 10.10
N MET A 107 9.43 -4.28 8.80
CA MET A 107 10.40 -4.62 7.76
C MET A 107 11.80 -4.08 8.08
N MET A 108 11.91 -2.81 8.44
CA MET A 108 13.21 -2.19 8.77
C MET A 108 13.86 -2.87 9.96
N MET A 109 13.10 -3.18 11.01
CA MET A 109 13.63 -3.83 12.21
C MET A 109 14.03 -5.28 11.92
N SER A 110 13.21 -6.06 11.23
CA SER A 110 13.59 -7.43 10.80
C SER A 110 14.87 -7.44 9.95
N THR A 111 15.01 -6.47 9.05
CA THR A 111 16.22 -6.32 8.23
C THR A 111 17.44 -5.97 9.07
N LEU A 112 17.29 -5.14 10.12
CA LEU A 112 18.36 -4.89 11.09
C LEU A 112 18.76 -6.17 11.84
N GLY A 113 17.87 -7.13 11.96
CA GLY A 113 18.12 -8.45 12.54
C GLY A 113 19.22 -9.23 11.82
N TYR A 114 19.46 -8.99 10.54
CA TYR A 114 20.58 -9.55 9.80
C TYR A 114 21.95 -9.18 10.41
N PHE A 115 22.06 -7.94 10.89
CA PHE A 115 23.30 -7.45 11.54
C PHE A 115 23.27 -7.67 13.05
N PHE A 116 22.09 -7.58 13.67
CA PHE A 116 21.88 -7.62 15.10
C PHE A 116 20.68 -8.51 15.46
N PRO A 117 20.89 -9.79 15.84
CA PRO A 117 19.81 -10.75 16.09
C PRO A 117 18.75 -10.30 17.12
N THR A 118 19.08 -9.36 17.98
CA THR A 118 18.15 -8.76 18.98
C THR A 118 16.91 -8.12 18.33
N PHE A 119 16.99 -7.77 17.03
CA PHE A 119 15.88 -7.16 16.30
C PHE A 119 14.95 -8.18 15.63
N LEU A 120 15.25 -9.47 15.68
CA LEU A 120 14.33 -10.50 15.17
C LEU A 120 13.21 -10.81 16.18
N PRO A 121 11.97 -11.04 15.75
CA PRO A 121 11.46 -11.04 14.36
C PRO A 121 11.02 -9.65 13.81
N GLY A 122 11.34 -8.54 14.46
CA GLY A 122 11.01 -7.19 13.95
C GLY A 122 9.96 -6.42 14.76
N ASN A 123 9.39 -7.04 15.80
CA ASN A 123 8.36 -6.45 16.69
C ASN A 123 8.70 -6.52 18.19
N THR A 124 9.94 -6.84 18.54
CA THR A 124 10.41 -6.91 19.95
C THR A 124 10.50 -5.52 20.57
N LEU A 125 10.64 -5.44 21.89
CA LEU A 125 10.77 -4.16 22.59
C LEU A 125 11.93 -3.28 22.04
N PRO A 126 13.14 -3.79 21.78
CA PRO A 126 14.20 -3.02 21.10
C PRO A 126 13.75 -2.47 19.73
N CYS A 127 13.00 -3.28 18.96
CA CYS A 127 12.44 -2.86 17.67
C CYS A 127 11.50 -1.67 17.83
N VAL A 128 10.57 -1.74 18.77
CA VAL A 128 9.60 -0.67 19.01
C VAL A 128 10.29 0.61 19.45
N ILE A 129 11.31 0.52 20.31
CA ILE A 129 12.07 1.70 20.76
C ILE A 129 12.77 2.38 19.56
N VAL A 130 13.53 1.60 18.76
CA VAL A 130 14.27 2.16 17.62
C VAL A 130 13.34 2.66 16.54
N ALA A 131 12.28 1.90 16.22
CA ALA A 131 11.25 2.33 15.25
C ALA A 131 10.55 3.62 15.70
N SER A 132 10.23 3.75 16.99
CA SER A 132 9.61 4.97 17.55
C SER A 132 10.52 6.17 17.42
N LEU A 133 11.80 6.03 17.79
CA LEU A 133 12.78 7.12 17.64
C LEU A 133 12.91 7.55 16.18
N PHE A 134 12.98 6.59 15.25
CA PHE A 134 13.08 6.86 13.83
C PHE A 134 11.81 7.55 13.30
N MET A 135 10.63 7.03 13.65
CA MET A 135 9.34 7.60 13.27
C MET A 135 9.19 9.06 13.72
N TRP A 136 9.50 9.34 14.99
CA TRP A 136 9.43 10.71 15.49
C TRP A 136 10.48 11.62 14.84
N ALA A 137 11.68 11.10 14.54
CA ALA A 137 12.68 11.87 13.79
C ALA A 137 12.19 12.27 12.40
N LEU A 138 11.56 11.34 11.66
CA LEU A 138 10.95 11.64 10.36
C LEU A 138 9.78 12.62 10.49
N THR A 139 8.91 12.43 11.49
CA THR A 139 7.78 13.35 11.74
C THR A 139 8.26 14.78 12.00
N PHE A 140 9.27 14.95 12.85
CA PHE A 140 9.85 16.27 13.13
C PHE A 140 10.62 16.84 11.93
N LEU A 141 11.25 16.00 11.11
CA LEU A 141 11.88 16.44 9.87
C LEU A 141 10.84 17.07 8.92
N VAL A 142 9.70 16.41 8.74
CA VAL A 142 8.60 16.92 7.89
C VAL A 142 8.01 18.20 8.49
N ILE A 143 7.81 18.28 9.80
CA ILE A 143 7.32 19.50 10.49
C ILE A 143 8.26 20.68 10.26
N ARG A 144 9.58 20.45 10.17
CA ARG A 144 10.58 21.49 9.93
C ARG A 144 10.67 21.97 8.49
N GLY A 145 10.12 21.22 7.53
CA GLY A 145 10.03 21.65 6.14
C GLY A 145 9.94 20.52 5.13
N VAL A 146 8.88 20.54 4.35
CA VAL A 146 8.55 19.52 3.32
C VAL A 146 9.59 19.49 2.18
N GLU A 147 10.23 20.63 1.85
CA GLU A 147 11.21 20.69 0.74
C GLU A 147 12.44 19.82 1.00
N SER A 148 12.97 19.85 2.24
CA SER A 148 14.12 19.02 2.62
C SER A 148 13.78 17.52 2.57
N ALA A 149 12.57 17.16 2.97
CA ALA A 149 12.08 15.79 2.90
C ALA A 149 11.96 15.30 1.45
N SER A 150 11.48 16.14 0.54
CA SER A 150 11.33 15.80 -0.89
C SER A 150 12.69 15.58 -1.57
N PHE A 151 13.71 16.36 -1.24
CA PHE A 151 15.06 16.17 -1.76
C PHE A 151 15.67 14.83 -1.30
N LEU A 152 15.55 14.53 -0.01
CA LEU A 152 16.00 13.25 0.54
C LEU A 152 15.31 12.07 -0.12
N ASN A 153 13.99 12.16 -0.33
CA ASN A 153 13.21 11.12 -1.01
C ASN A 153 13.69 10.87 -2.44
N ALA A 154 14.11 11.89 -3.17
CA ALA A 154 14.65 11.73 -4.53
C ALA A 154 15.97 10.93 -4.54
N ILE A 155 16.86 11.18 -3.58
CA ILE A 155 18.12 10.42 -3.43
C ILE A 155 17.81 8.94 -3.12
N VAL A 156 16.93 8.71 -2.15
CA VAL A 156 16.51 7.36 -1.76
C VAL A 156 15.85 6.61 -2.92
N MET A 157 15.05 7.30 -3.76
CA MET A 157 14.45 6.69 -4.94
C MET A 157 15.51 6.10 -5.88
N VAL A 158 16.57 6.85 -6.17
CA VAL A 158 17.65 6.36 -7.03
C VAL A 158 18.33 5.14 -6.41
N ALA A 159 18.63 5.19 -5.12
CA ALA A 159 19.31 4.10 -4.42
C ALA A 159 18.48 2.81 -4.44
N LYS A 160 17.17 2.87 -4.14
CA LYS A 160 16.32 1.67 -4.11
C LYS A 160 16.05 1.08 -5.51
N VAL A 161 15.88 1.91 -6.54
CA VAL A 161 15.71 1.41 -7.91
C VAL A 161 17.00 0.77 -8.43
N ALA A 162 18.17 1.37 -8.13
CA ALA A 162 19.44 0.80 -8.52
C ALA A 162 19.71 -0.55 -7.83
N SER A 163 19.41 -0.67 -6.54
CA SER A 163 19.61 -1.93 -5.80
C SER A 163 18.70 -3.05 -6.30
N LEU A 164 17.44 -2.75 -6.61
CA LEU A 164 16.53 -3.71 -7.24
C LEU A 164 16.99 -4.10 -8.65
N GLY A 165 17.56 -3.15 -9.40
CA GLY A 165 18.17 -3.43 -10.71
C GLY A 165 19.34 -4.41 -10.60
N ILE A 166 20.21 -4.24 -9.59
CA ILE A 166 21.31 -5.19 -9.34
C ILE A 166 20.76 -6.56 -8.97
N PHE A 167 19.78 -6.64 -8.07
CA PHE A 167 19.12 -7.90 -7.72
C PHE A 167 18.55 -8.61 -8.96
N LEU A 168 17.82 -7.87 -9.82
CA LEU A 168 17.23 -8.42 -11.04
C LEU A 168 18.30 -8.95 -12.01
N ILE A 169 19.43 -8.26 -12.15
CA ILE A 169 20.55 -8.71 -12.98
C ILE A 169 21.06 -10.06 -12.49
N PHE A 170 21.33 -10.22 -11.19
CA PHE A 170 21.76 -11.50 -10.61
C PHE A 170 20.70 -12.58 -10.80
N ALA A 171 19.43 -12.27 -10.53
CA ALA A 171 18.31 -13.20 -10.68
C ALA A 171 18.16 -13.70 -12.13
N ILE A 172 18.38 -12.84 -13.14
CA ILE A 172 18.35 -13.21 -14.56
C ILE A 172 19.55 -14.15 -14.90
N PHE A 173 20.77 -13.77 -14.49
CA PHE A 173 21.96 -14.56 -14.82
C PHE A 173 22.00 -15.92 -14.13
N MET A 174 21.42 -16.03 -12.94
CA MET A 174 21.39 -17.27 -12.16
C MET A 174 20.11 -18.09 -12.36
N PHE A 175 19.23 -17.67 -13.26
CA PHE A 175 17.96 -18.33 -13.53
C PHE A 175 18.15 -19.70 -14.17
N ASN A 176 17.56 -20.73 -13.57
CA ASN A 176 17.52 -22.10 -14.07
C ASN A 176 16.07 -22.52 -14.34
N ALA A 177 15.74 -22.73 -15.61
CA ALA A 177 14.40 -23.12 -16.01
C ALA A 177 13.97 -24.48 -15.42
N GLY A 178 14.91 -25.40 -15.15
CA GLY A 178 14.63 -26.69 -14.52
C GLY A 178 14.10 -26.54 -13.09
N ILE A 179 14.68 -25.64 -12.30
CA ILE A 179 14.19 -25.32 -10.94
C ILE A 179 12.81 -24.66 -11.04
N PHE A 180 12.67 -23.67 -11.91
CA PHE A 180 11.44 -22.92 -12.10
C PHE A 180 10.24 -23.77 -12.50
N THR A 181 10.47 -24.81 -13.33
CA THR A 181 9.40 -25.66 -13.85
C THR A 181 9.21 -26.97 -13.10
N ALA A 182 10.03 -27.27 -12.08
CA ALA A 182 10.00 -28.54 -11.34
C ALA A 182 8.63 -28.83 -10.70
N ASP A 183 7.99 -27.82 -10.15
CA ASP A 183 6.60 -27.87 -9.62
C ASP A 183 5.83 -26.61 -10.03
N PHE A 184 5.68 -26.41 -11.35
CA PHE A 184 5.15 -25.18 -11.93
C PHE A 184 3.75 -24.83 -11.46
N TRP A 185 2.90 -25.85 -11.20
CA TRP A 185 1.52 -25.66 -10.75
C TRP A 185 1.27 -26.03 -9.29
N GLY A 186 2.28 -26.38 -8.51
CA GLY A 186 2.17 -26.74 -7.09
C GLY A 186 1.62 -28.15 -6.84
N ASN A 187 1.53 -28.98 -7.86
CA ASN A 187 0.94 -30.33 -7.72
C ASN A 187 1.84 -31.26 -6.90
N VAL A 188 3.15 -31.16 -7.05
CA VAL A 188 4.12 -31.99 -6.31
C VAL A 188 4.02 -31.67 -4.83
N TYR A 189 4.04 -30.39 -4.46
CA TYR A 189 3.87 -29.94 -3.09
C TYR A 189 2.53 -30.39 -2.49
N ASN A 190 1.40 -30.12 -3.19
CA ASN A 190 0.07 -30.49 -2.71
C ASN A 190 -0.09 -32.01 -2.52
N ASN A 191 0.50 -32.81 -3.41
CA ASN A 191 0.50 -34.26 -3.27
C ASN A 191 1.33 -34.74 -2.07
N ALA A 192 2.49 -34.14 -1.82
CA ALA A 192 3.32 -34.45 -0.64
C ALA A 192 2.61 -34.08 0.67
N VAL A 193 1.90 -32.95 0.71
CA VAL A 193 1.04 -32.58 1.85
C VAL A 193 -0.06 -33.59 2.05
N ALA A 194 -0.78 -33.99 0.99
CA ALA A 194 -1.85 -34.98 1.05
C ALA A 194 -1.37 -36.36 1.50
N ALA A 195 -0.13 -36.74 1.14
CA ALA A 195 0.50 -37.98 1.55
C ALA A 195 1.05 -37.96 2.99
N GLY A 196 1.03 -36.79 3.67
CA GLY A 196 1.62 -36.61 4.98
C GLY A 196 3.15 -36.62 5.02
N GLU A 197 3.78 -36.39 3.87
CA GLU A 197 5.25 -36.35 3.70
C GLU A 197 5.86 -35.00 4.15
N MET A 198 5.00 -33.99 4.31
CA MET A 198 5.35 -32.66 4.82
C MET A 198 5.09 -32.59 6.32
N GLY A 199 5.65 -31.61 7.01
CA GLY A 199 5.43 -31.41 8.45
C GLY A 199 3.94 -31.25 8.81
N ALA A 200 3.62 -31.47 10.09
CA ALA A 200 2.23 -31.47 10.59
C ALA A 200 1.49 -30.14 10.34
N ASP A 201 2.21 -29.05 10.24
CA ASP A 201 1.66 -27.69 10.02
C ASP A 201 1.58 -27.32 8.52
N ALA A 202 2.01 -28.21 7.60
CA ALA A 202 1.97 -27.95 6.18
C ALA A 202 0.53 -28.02 5.66
N ALA A 203 0.07 -26.94 5.03
CA ALA A 203 -1.24 -26.86 4.39
C ALA A 203 -1.11 -26.91 2.88
N SER A 204 -2.08 -27.53 2.20
CA SER A 204 -2.18 -27.49 0.75
C SER A 204 -2.38 -26.05 0.27
N MET A 205 -1.72 -25.68 -0.82
CA MET A 205 -1.94 -24.39 -1.49
C MET A 205 -3.26 -24.35 -2.30
N GLY A 206 -4.00 -25.46 -2.32
CA GLY A 206 -5.22 -25.58 -3.12
C GLY A 206 -4.98 -25.63 -4.63
N GLY A 207 -6.05 -25.40 -5.39
CA GLY A 207 -5.99 -25.34 -6.84
C GLY A 207 -5.52 -23.98 -7.37
N LEU A 208 -5.40 -23.85 -8.69
CA LEU A 208 -4.95 -22.62 -9.34
C LEU A 208 -5.76 -21.39 -8.91
N PHE A 209 -7.07 -21.52 -8.79
CA PHE A 209 -7.94 -20.39 -8.41
C PHE A 209 -7.64 -19.91 -6.99
N GLU A 210 -7.50 -20.83 -6.03
CA GLU A 210 -7.19 -20.51 -4.63
C GLU A 210 -5.83 -19.83 -4.53
N GLN A 211 -4.79 -20.40 -5.16
CA GLN A 211 -3.46 -19.80 -5.19
C GLN A 211 -3.44 -18.39 -5.78
N VAL A 212 -4.18 -18.15 -6.88
CA VAL A 212 -4.30 -16.81 -7.49
C VAL A 212 -4.99 -15.83 -6.56
N MET A 213 -6.05 -16.27 -5.89
CA MET A 213 -6.78 -15.41 -4.95
C MET A 213 -5.96 -15.07 -3.70
N ASP A 214 -5.17 -16.01 -3.19
CA ASP A 214 -4.27 -15.79 -2.04
C ASP A 214 -3.14 -14.80 -2.37
N CYS A 215 -2.72 -14.74 -3.63
CA CYS A 215 -1.77 -13.72 -4.09
C CYS A 215 -2.35 -12.29 -4.10
N MET A 216 -3.68 -12.13 -4.22
CA MET A 216 -4.26 -10.81 -4.55
C MET A 216 -3.97 -9.74 -3.51
N ILE A 217 -4.20 -10.01 -2.21
CA ILE A 217 -4.00 -9.00 -1.17
C ILE A 217 -2.52 -8.60 -1.05
N ILE A 218 -1.62 -9.57 -1.21
CA ILE A 218 -0.16 -9.37 -1.22
C ILE A 218 0.24 -8.48 -2.40
N MET A 219 -0.26 -8.81 -3.60
CA MET A 219 0.03 -8.04 -4.80
C MET A 219 -0.63 -6.66 -4.81
N MET A 220 -1.82 -6.52 -4.20
CA MET A 220 -2.47 -5.20 -4.06
C MET A 220 -1.67 -4.29 -3.14
N TRP A 221 -1.06 -4.82 -2.09
CA TRP A 221 -0.19 -4.06 -1.17
C TRP A 221 0.94 -3.33 -1.90
N VAL A 222 1.64 -4.00 -2.82
CA VAL A 222 2.82 -3.40 -3.48
C VAL A 222 2.47 -2.26 -4.44
N PHE A 223 1.19 -2.10 -4.81
CA PHE A 223 0.73 -1.00 -5.65
C PHE A 223 0.20 0.21 -4.87
N ILE A 224 0.17 0.16 -3.54
CA ILE A 224 -0.19 1.33 -2.73
C ILE A 224 0.83 2.44 -3.00
N GLY A 225 0.32 3.62 -3.36
CA GLY A 225 1.12 4.73 -3.83
C GLY A 225 0.99 5.00 -5.34
N ILE A 226 0.30 4.10 -6.11
CA ILE A 226 0.05 4.33 -7.54
C ILE A 226 -0.73 5.63 -7.79
N GLU A 227 -1.50 6.05 -6.82
CA GLU A 227 -2.22 7.33 -6.79
C GLU A 227 -1.32 8.54 -6.49
N GLY A 228 -0.04 8.33 -6.19
CA GLY A 228 0.88 9.37 -5.73
C GLY A 228 0.96 10.58 -6.68
N ALA A 229 0.94 10.36 -8.00
CA ALA A 229 0.87 11.45 -8.96
C ALA A 229 -0.47 12.21 -8.87
N ALA A 230 -1.59 11.52 -8.61
CA ALA A 230 -2.91 12.13 -8.47
C ALA A 230 -3.02 12.96 -7.17
N VAL A 231 -2.49 12.44 -6.06
CA VAL A 231 -2.41 13.16 -4.78
C VAL A 231 -1.58 14.44 -4.92
N MET A 232 -0.50 14.39 -5.70
CA MET A 232 0.38 15.55 -5.92
C MET A 232 0.02 16.39 -7.17
N SER A 233 -1.17 16.18 -7.73
CA SER A 233 -1.61 16.87 -8.96
C SER A 233 -1.65 18.39 -8.83
N SER A 234 -1.88 18.94 -7.63
CA SER A 234 -1.83 20.37 -7.34
C SER A 234 -0.45 20.99 -7.60
N ARG A 235 0.62 20.20 -7.47
CA ARG A 235 2.01 20.59 -7.68
C ARG A 235 2.55 20.25 -9.09
N ALA A 236 1.72 19.62 -9.94
CA ALA A 236 2.12 19.27 -11.31
C ALA A 236 2.20 20.52 -12.19
N ARG A 237 3.26 20.61 -13.02
CA ARG A 237 3.41 21.67 -14.02
C ARG A 237 2.33 21.62 -15.10
N ASN A 238 1.93 20.40 -15.46
CA ASN A 238 0.84 20.14 -16.39
C ASN A 238 -0.05 19.01 -15.83
N LYS A 239 -1.27 19.34 -15.47
CA LYS A 239 -2.21 18.37 -14.87
C LYS A 239 -2.59 17.22 -15.81
N HIS A 240 -2.55 17.44 -17.12
CA HIS A 240 -2.81 16.38 -18.10
C HIS A 240 -1.70 15.29 -18.14
N GLU A 241 -0.53 15.58 -17.57
CA GLU A 241 0.57 14.61 -17.46
C GLU A 241 0.43 13.66 -16.28
N VAL A 242 -0.42 13.98 -15.30
CA VAL A 242 -0.60 13.19 -14.06
C VAL A 242 -1.07 11.78 -14.38
N GLY A 243 -2.12 11.62 -15.17
CA GLY A 243 -2.62 10.32 -15.56
C GLY A 243 -1.64 9.52 -16.42
N LYS A 244 -0.94 10.19 -17.34
CA LYS A 244 0.13 9.55 -18.15
C LYS A 244 1.26 9.04 -17.25
N ALA A 245 1.66 9.82 -16.25
CA ALA A 245 2.67 9.42 -15.28
C ALA A 245 2.25 8.17 -14.49
N THR A 246 0.99 8.08 -14.10
CA THR A 246 0.43 6.90 -13.42
C THR A 246 0.51 5.65 -14.29
N VAL A 247 0.11 5.74 -15.56
CA VAL A 247 0.16 4.58 -16.48
C VAL A 247 1.61 4.13 -16.77
N ILE A 248 2.51 5.07 -17.05
CA ILE A 248 3.93 4.74 -17.29
C ILE A 248 4.57 4.18 -16.02
N GLY A 249 4.29 4.80 -14.87
CA GLY A 249 4.75 4.33 -13.57
C GLY A 249 4.29 2.90 -13.27
N LEU A 250 3.03 2.57 -13.58
CA LEU A 250 2.50 1.22 -13.45
C LEU A 250 3.29 0.20 -14.27
N ILE A 251 3.60 0.52 -15.54
CA ILE A 251 4.37 -0.39 -16.41
C ILE A 251 5.76 -0.64 -15.81
N CYS A 252 6.44 0.41 -15.35
CA CYS A 252 7.74 0.29 -14.69
C CYS A 252 7.64 -0.59 -13.42
N LEU A 253 6.61 -0.38 -12.61
CA LEU A 253 6.37 -1.15 -11.38
C LEU A 253 6.09 -2.62 -11.68
N LEU A 254 5.24 -2.93 -12.67
CA LEU A 254 4.95 -4.31 -13.09
C LEU A 254 6.24 -5.04 -13.50
N LEU A 255 7.10 -4.41 -14.30
CA LEU A 255 8.37 -5.02 -14.70
C LEU A 255 9.27 -5.34 -13.49
N ILE A 256 9.37 -4.42 -12.55
CA ILE A 256 10.16 -4.60 -11.32
C ILE A 256 9.55 -5.70 -10.44
N TYR A 257 8.25 -5.65 -10.18
CA TYR A 257 7.60 -6.55 -9.23
C TYR A 257 7.50 -7.98 -9.74
N VAL A 258 7.15 -8.16 -11.03
CA VAL A 258 7.18 -9.49 -11.66
C VAL A 258 8.61 -10.04 -11.64
N GLY A 259 9.60 -9.24 -12.00
CA GLY A 259 10.99 -9.66 -11.95
C GLY A 259 11.44 -10.06 -10.54
N CYS A 260 11.17 -9.22 -9.53
CA CYS A 260 11.58 -9.48 -8.14
C CYS A 260 10.87 -10.67 -7.50
N SER A 261 9.66 -11.00 -7.93
CA SER A 261 8.89 -12.10 -7.35
C SER A 261 9.04 -13.42 -8.10
N VAL A 262 9.22 -13.40 -9.43
CA VAL A 262 9.19 -14.61 -10.26
C VAL A 262 10.60 -15.14 -10.57
N LEU A 263 11.56 -14.26 -10.87
CA LEU A 263 12.91 -14.70 -11.23
C LEU A 263 13.63 -15.48 -10.11
N PRO A 264 13.48 -15.14 -8.81
CA PRO A 264 14.09 -15.92 -7.74
C PRO A 264 13.67 -17.40 -7.71
N TYR A 265 12.48 -17.74 -8.20
CA TYR A 265 12.00 -19.12 -8.28
C TYR A 265 12.78 -19.99 -9.31
N GLY A 266 13.54 -19.36 -10.19
CA GLY A 266 14.48 -20.05 -11.05
C GLY A 266 15.87 -20.21 -10.44
N TYR A 267 16.16 -19.59 -9.31
CA TYR A 267 17.41 -19.76 -8.57
C TYR A 267 17.27 -20.75 -7.41
N MET A 268 16.18 -20.63 -6.65
CA MET A 268 15.83 -21.46 -5.50
C MET A 268 14.35 -21.86 -5.63
N SER A 269 14.00 -23.09 -5.24
CA SER A 269 12.60 -23.52 -5.32
C SER A 269 11.69 -22.62 -4.48
N TYR A 270 10.46 -22.44 -4.91
CA TYR A 270 9.51 -21.59 -4.16
C TYR A 270 9.24 -22.13 -2.75
N THR A 271 9.29 -23.47 -2.56
CA THR A 271 9.12 -24.11 -1.26
C THR A 271 10.30 -23.84 -0.30
N GLU A 272 11.52 -23.73 -0.83
CA GLU A 272 12.69 -23.29 -0.05
C GLU A 272 12.60 -21.80 0.29
N ILE A 273 12.22 -20.97 -0.68
CA ILE A 273 12.06 -19.52 -0.46
C ILE A 273 10.99 -19.23 0.60
N ALA A 274 9.90 -20.02 0.63
CA ALA A 274 8.84 -19.89 1.62
C ALA A 274 9.29 -20.14 3.07
N GLN A 275 10.39 -20.86 3.26
CA GLN A 275 10.95 -21.18 4.57
C GLN A 275 12.06 -20.21 5.02
N LEU A 276 12.46 -19.28 4.16
CA LEU A 276 13.44 -18.27 4.53
C LEU A 276 12.87 -17.27 5.54
N ASP A 277 13.74 -16.77 6.40
CA ASP A 277 13.39 -15.69 7.30
C ASP A 277 12.96 -14.43 6.54
N TYR A 278 12.17 -13.61 7.22
CA TYR A 278 11.66 -12.36 6.66
C TYR A 278 12.69 -11.22 6.80
N PRO A 279 12.97 -10.47 5.72
CA PRO A 279 12.43 -10.57 4.36
C PRO A 279 13.21 -11.57 3.48
N ALA A 280 12.52 -12.49 2.83
CA ALA A 280 13.15 -13.58 2.06
C ALA A 280 14.09 -13.09 0.94
N MET A 281 13.79 -11.96 0.27
CA MET A 281 14.67 -11.40 -0.76
C MET A 281 16.10 -11.17 -0.26
N LEU A 282 16.27 -10.82 1.02
CA LEU A 282 17.58 -10.63 1.65
C LEU A 282 18.40 -11.92 1.57
N TYR A 283 17.82 -13.01 2.05
CA TYR A 283 18.51 -14.31 2.14
C TYR A 283 18.73 -14.95 0.76
N VAL A 284 17.78 -14.76 -0.16
CA VAL A 284 17.96 -15.15 -1.57
C VAL A 284 19.16 -14.42 -2.18
N PHE A 285 19.27 -13.11 -1.97
CA PHE A 285 20.39 -12.35 -2.55
C PHE A 285 21.72 -12.63 -1.83
N ASP A 286 21.70 -12.90 -0.53
CA ASP A 286 22.89 -13.30 0.22
C ASP A 286 23.46 -14.62 -0.34
N SER A 287 22.59 -15.58 -0.70
CA SER A 287 23.00 -16.82 -1.33
C SER A 287 23.46 -16.64 -2.79
N MET A 288 22.90 -15.68 -3.54
CA MET A 288 23.34 -15.34 -4.90
C MET A 288 24.70 -14.65 -4.93
N ALA A 289 25.04 -13.88 -3.91
CA ALA A 289 26.25 -13.07 -3.83
C ALA A 289 26.95 -13.25 -2.46
N PRO A 290 27.53 -14.43 -2.17
CA PRO A 290 28.09 -14.73 -0.86
C PRO A 290 29.16 -13.72 -0.42
N GLY A 291 29.13 -13.37 0.85
CA GLY A 291 30.12 -12.48 1.49
C GLY A 291 29.82 -10.97 1.41
N TRP A 292 28.92 -10.52 0.52
CA TRP A 292 28.55 -9.11 0.43
C TRP A 292 27.05 -8.87 0.14
N GLY A 293 26.36 -9.84 -0.47
CA GLY A 293 25.00 -9.67 -0.97
C GLY A 293 24.00 -9.37 0.12
N GLY A 294 24.04 -10.10 1.23
CA GLY A 294 23.14 -9.90 2.36
C GLY A 294 23.30 -8.52 2.98
N ALA A 295 24.53 -8.06 3.19
CA ALA A 295 24.78 -6.72 3.71
C ALA A 295 24.33 -5.61 2.73
N PHE A 296 24.62 -5.78 1.43
CA PHE A 296 24.22 -4.84 0.40
C PHE A 296 22.69 -4.68 0.34
N ILE A 297 21.97 -5.80 0.22
CA ILE A 297 20.51 -5.75 0.09
C ILE A 297 19.84 -5.29 1.40
N SER A 298 20.40 -5.62 2.57
CA SER A 298 19.93 -5.12 3.87
C SER A 298 20.01 -3.60 3.94
N ILE A 299 21.13 -3.01 3.54
CA ILE A 299 21.29 -1.56 3.49
C ILE A 299 20.31 -0.96 2.48
N ALA A 300 20.13 -1.58 1.32
CA ALA A 300 19.18 -1.12 0.30
C ALA A 300 17.74 -1.16 0.80
N ILE A 301 17.33 -2.21 1.53
CA ILE A 301 16.01 -2.32 2.17
C ILE A 301 15.83 -1.21 3.19
N ILE A 302 16.77 -1.04 4.13
CA ILE A 302 16.69 -0.02 5.18
C ILE A 302 16.54 1.38 4.57
N VAL A 303 17.38 1.73 3.59
CA VAL A 303 17.34 3.03 2.91
C VAL A 303 16.04 3.18 2.12
N GLY A 304 15.63 2.14 1.37
CA GLY A 304 14.42 2.16 0.58
C GLY A 304 13.14 2.31 1.41
N VAL A 305 13.06 1.55 2.50
CA VAL A 305 11.95 1.60 3.46
C VAL A 305 11.90 2.93 4.20
N ALA A 306 13.07 3.49 4.59
CA ALA A 306 13.14 4.82 5.22
C ALA A 306 12.54 5.91 4.33
N GLY A 307 12.81 5.88 3.01
CA GLY A 307 12.23 6.82 2.07
C GLY A 307 10.73 6.62 1.84
N ALA A 308 10.27 5.37 1.80
CA ALA A 308 8.84 5.07 1.74
C ALA A 308 8.12 5.56 3.00
N TRP A 309 8.69 5.31 4.17
CA TRP A 309 8.16 5.80 5.45
C TRP A 309 8.06 7.33 5.49
N LEU A 310 9.09 8.03 5.00
CA LEU A 310 9.05 9.49 4.88
C LEU A 310 7.89 9.95 4.00
N SER A 311 7.68 9.32 2.82
CA SER A 311 6.57 9.63 1.93
C SER A 311 5.22 9.37 2.58
N PHE A 312 5.07 8.22 3.26
CA PHE A 312 3.84 7.83 3.97
C PHE A 312 3.63 8.61 5.29
N THR A 313 4.58 9.40 5.72
CA THR A 313 4.39 10.41 6.77
C THR A 313 3.78 11.68 6.18
N MET A 314 4.20 12.07 4.97
CA MET A 314 3.74 13.30 4.29
C MET A 314 2.35 13.16 3.68
N LEU A 315 2.09 12.07 2.93
CA LEU A 315 0.86 11.88 2.15
C LEU A 315 -0.44 11.95 2.98
N PRO A 316 -0.57 11.26 4.14
CA PRO A 316 -1.77 11.34 4.95
C PRO A 316 -1.99 12.73 5.56
N ALA A 317 -0.91 13.45 5.86
CA ALA A 317 -1.00 14.79 6.40
C ALA A 317 -1.50 15.81 5.35
N GLU A 318 -1.05 15.70 4.11
CA GLU A 318 -1.56 16.51 2.99
C GLU A 318 -3.05 16.20 2.74
N THR A 319 -3.42 14.92 2.69
CA THR A 319 -4.82 14.51 2.48
C THR A 319 -5.74 15.04 3.57
N THR A 320 -5.35 14.93 4.85
CA THR A 320 -6.18 15.47 5.95
C THR A 320 -6.22 16.97 5.96
N SER A 321 -5.18 17.66 5.52
CA SER A 321 -5.17 19.10 5.32
C SER A 321 -6.22 19.53 4.26
N GLU A 322 -6.21 18.87 3.11
CA GLU A 322 -7.21 19.10 2.04
C GLU A 322 -8.65 18.76 2.49
N MET A 323 -8.82 17.67 3.25
CA MET A 323 -10.14 17.32 3.83
C MET A 323 -10.65 18.39 4.80
N ALA A 324 -9.74 18.99 5.59
CA ALA A 324 -10.09 20.08 6.50
C ALA A 324 -10.51 21.36 5.74
N GLU A 325 -9.84 21.70 4.64
CA GLU A 325 -10.23 22.80 3.75
C GLU A 325 -11.64 22.60 3.16
N ARG A 326 -12.03 21.35 2.90
CA ARG A 326 -13.37 20.99 2.40
C ARG A 326 -14.40 20.74 3.50
N HIS A 327 -14.09 21.09 4.74
CA HIS A 327 -14.98 20.96 5.91
C HIS A 327 -15.39 19.51 6.24
N LEU A 328 -14.58 18.53 5.84
CA LEU A 328 -14.75 17.13 6.19
C LEU A 328 -14.04 16.77 7.51
N LEU A 329 -13.05 17.57 7.89
CA LEU A 329 -12.30 17.46 9.15
C LEU A 329 -12.21 18.81 9.86
N PRO A 330 -11.83 18.86 11.16
CA PRO A 330 -11.66 20.10 11.89
C PRO A 330 -10.62 21.01 11.24
N GLU A 331 -10.86 22.31 11.24
CA GLU A 331 -9.98 23.33 10.65
C GLU A 331 -8.53 23.25 11.18
N SER A 332 -8.38 22.88 12.45
CA SER A 332 -7.04 22.75 13.08
C SER A 332 -6.14 21.73 12.40
N TRP A 333 -6.71 20.73 11.71
CA TRP A 333 -5.94 19.72 10.99
C TRP A 333 -5.36 20.25 9.67
N GLY A 334 -5.99 21.27 9.08
CA GLY A 334 -5.52 21.92 7.86
C GLY A 334 -4.58 23.12 8.11
N LYS A 335 -4.39 23.56 9.37
CA LYS A 335 -3.52 24.69 9.66
C LYS A 335 -2.05 24.36 9.40
N LEU A 336 -1.45 25.11 8.48
CA LEU A 336 -0.03 25.01 8.18
C LEU A 336 0.78 25.84 9.18
N ASN A 337 1.94 25.33 9.57
CA ASN A 337 2.93 26.07 10.36
C ASN A 337 3.72 27.06 9.47
N SER A 338 4.64 27.82 10.06
CA SER A 338 5.50 28.79 9.35
C SER A 338 6.39 28.17 8.26
N LYS A 339 6.49 26.84 8.20
CA LYS A 339 7.26 26.06 7.23
C LYS A 339 6.38 25.37 6.18
N GLY A 340 5.07 25.64 6.19
CA GLY A 340 4.12 25.06 5.24
C GLY A 340 3.75 23.60 5.52
N ALA A 341 3.96 23.10 6.74
CA ALA A 341 3.60 21.73 7.13
C ALA A 341 2.34 21.70 8.00
N PRO A 342 1.40 20.74 7.79
CA PRO A 342 0.20 20.57 8.62
C PRO A 342 0.56 19.86 9.92
N GLN A 343 1.11 20.61 10.87
CA GLN A 343 1.74 20.09 12.09
C GLN A 343 0.79 19.21 12.92
N MET A 344 -0.48 19.60 13.07
CA MET A 344 -1.44 18.84 13.89
C MET A 344 -1.73 17.47 13.27
N SER A 345 -1.91 17.40 11.95
CA SER A 345 -2.10 16.14 11.24
C SER A 345 -0.89 15.22 11.34
N LEU A 346 0.33 15.76 11.23
CA LEU A 346 1.57 15.00 11.39
C LEU A 346 1.74 14.41 12.80
N LEU A 347 1.46 15.19 13.84
CA LEU A 347 1.52 14.72 15.22
C LEU A 347 0.48 13.63 15.50
N LEU A 348 -0.71 13.76 14.93
CA LEU A 348 -1.77 12.76 15.09
C LEU A 348 -1.40 11.43 14.41
N VAL A 349 -0.88 11.48 13.18
CA VAL A 349 -0.34 10.31 12.48
C VAL A 349 0.74 9.64 13.31
N GLY A 350 1.71 10.41 13.82
CA GLY A 350 2.77 9.90 14.69
C GLY A 350 2.23 9.24 15.96
N ALA A 351 1.22 9.83 16.60
CA ALA A 351 0.58 9.24 17.78
C ALA A 351 -0.14 7.93 17.46
N CYS A 352 -0.87 7.83 16.34
CA CYS A 352 -1.52 6.59 15.90
C CYS A 352 -0.47 5.49 15.64
N ILE A 353 0.60 5.80 14.91
CA ILE A 353 1.70 4.85 14.66
C ILE A 353 2.31 4.40 15.99
N GLN A 354 2.59 5.32 16.91
CA GLN A 354 3.18 4.99 18.21
C GLN A 354 2.33 3.99 19.01
N VAL A 355 1.02 4.21 19.07
CA VAL A 355 0.11 3.30 19.76
C VAL A 355 0.13 1.91 19.11
N PHE A 356 0.06 1.85 17.78
CA PHE A 356 0.06 0.57 17.06
C PHE A 356 1.39 -0.17 17.11
N LEU A 357 2.52 0.53 17.11
CA LEU A 357 3.83 -0.10 17.32
C LEU A 357 3.89 -0.83 18.68
N ILE A 358 3.24 -0.28 19.71
CA ILE A 358 3.16 -0.93 21.01
C ILE A 358 2.20 -2.13 20.95
N VAL A 359 1.05 -1.98 20.31
CA VAL A 359 0.04 -3.08 20.20
C VAL A 359 0.61 -4.26 19.43
N LEU A 360 1.36 -4.00 18.36
CA LEU A 360 1.93 -5.06 17.51
C LEU A 360 3.10 -5.83 18.15
N MET A 361 3.64 -5.38 19.30
CA MET A 361 4.55 -6.21 20.09
C MET A 361 3.91 -7.53 20.54
N PHE A 362 2.59 -7.58 20.59
CA PHE A 362 1.81 -8.75 21.03
C PHE A 362 1.28 -9.58 19.86
N SER A 363 1.59 -9.20 18.61
CA SER A 363 1.19 -9.91 17.39
C SER A 363 2.35 -10.76 16.86
N GLU A 364 2.10 -12.05 16.65
CA GLU A 364 3.10 -12.96 16.07
C GLU A 364 3.40 -12.65 14.61
N ASP A 365 2.42 -12.13 13.87
CA ASP A 365 2.55 -11.77 12.46
C ASP A 365 2.25 -10.29 12.19
N ALA A 366 2.97 -9.43 12.93
CA ALA A 366 2.77 -7.99 12.91
C ALA A 366 2.86 -7.36 11.52
N TYR A 367 3.76 -7.87 10.65
CA TYR A 367 3.91 -7.33 9.30
C TYR A 367 2.69 -7.64 8.43
N ASN A 368 2.28 -8.92 8.39
CA ASN A 368 1.15 -9.34 7.55
C ASN A 368 -0.17 -8.69 8.02
N PHE A 369 -0.37 -8.55 9.31
CA PHE A 369 -1.49 -7.79 9.85
C PHE A 369 -1.48 -6.34 9.38
N ALA A 370 -0.34 -5.64 9.52
CA ALA A 370 -0.24 -4.22 9.19
C ALA A 370 -0.44 -3.96 7.69
N PHE A 371 0.20 -4.75 6.79
CA PHE A 371 0.02 -4.56 5.35
C PHE A 371 -1.39 -4.93 4.89
N SER A 372 -2.00 -5.95 5.47
CA SER A 372 -3.38 -6.35 5.12
C SER A 372 -4.39 -5.28 5.49
N MET A 373 -4.31 -4.75 6.72
CA MET A 373 -5.13 -3.63 7.16
C MET A 373 -4.92 -2.37 6.30
N CYS A 374 -3.66 -2.07 5.95
CA CYS A 374 -3.31 -0.98 5.07
C CYS A 374 -3.96 -1.16 3.69
N THR A 375 -3.80 -2.34 3.09
CA THR A 375 -4.32 -2.67 1.76
C THR A 375 -5.84 -2.57 1.71
N VAL A 376 -6.54 -3.17 2.65
CA VAL A 376 -8.01 -3.13 2.67
C VAL A 376 -8.53 -1.71 2.88
N SER A 377 -7.84 -0.90 3.70
CA SER A 377 -8.25 0.49 3.94
C SER A 377 -8.17 1.36 2.69
N ILE A 378 -7.14 1.20 1.84
CA ILE A 378 -7.01 1.98 0.61
C ILE A 378 -7.96 1.49 -0.50
N VAL A 379 -8.29 0.21 -0.52
CA VAL A 379 -9.22 -0.34 -1.52
C VAL A 379 -10.57 0.36 -1.48
N ILE A 380 -11.02 0.82 -0.31
CA ILE A 380 -12.22 1.66 -0.18
C ILE A 380 -12.10 2.92 -1.03
N THR A 381 -10.95 3.59 -1.00
CA THR A 381 -10.68 4.79 -1.81
C THR A 381 -10.64 4.46 -3.30
N TRP A 382 -9.96 3.38 -3.69
CA TRP A 382 -9.87 2.93 -5.08
C TRP A 382 -11.24 2.49 -5.62
N ALA A 383 -12.08 1.87 -4.79
CA ALA A 383 -13.46 1.53 -5.17
C ALA A 383 -14.29 2.78 -5.46
N PHE A 384 -14.14 3.86 -4.68
CA PHE A 384 -14.82 5.13 -4.96
C PHE A 384 -14.32 5.80 -6.25
N ILE A 385 -13.02 5.69 -6.58
CA ILE A 385 -12.50 6.15 -7.88
C ILE A 385 -13.19 5.40 -9.02
N ALA A 386 -13.27 4.06 -8.92
CA ALA A 386 -13.93 3.23 -9.92
C ALA A 386 -15.44 3.54 -10.04
N LEU A 387 -16.13 3.70 -8.91
CA LEU A 387 -17.55 4.09 -8.87
C LEU A 387 -17.79 5.47 -9.52
N TYR A 388 -16.92 6.45 -9.23
CA TYR A 388 -17.03 7.76 -9.85
C TYR A 388 -16.71 7.72 -11.33
N GLN A 389 -15.72 6.92 -11.77
CA GLN A 389 -15.43 6.68 -13.17
C GLN A 389 -16.67 6.15 -13.91
N ILE A 390 -17.38 5.16 -13.34
CA ILE A 390 -18.62 4.62 -13.91
C ILE A 390 -19.68 5.73 -14.01
N LYS A 391 -19.93 6.44 -12.90
CA LYS A 391 -20.96 7.47 -12.83
C LYS A 391 -20.69 8.63 -13.80
N PHE A 392 -19.46 9.13 -13.83
CA PHE A 392 -19.03 10.20 -14.73
C PHE A 392 -19.15 9.79 -16.19
N SER A 393 -18.63 8.59 -16.53
CA SER A 393 -18.65 8.11 -17.91
C SER A 393 -20.06 7.75 -18.41
N ALA A 394 -20.98 7.39 -17.52
CA ALA A 394 -22.37 7.14 -17.89
C ALA A 394 -23.17 8.44 -18.11
N LYS A 395 -22.94 9.48 -17.28
CA LYS A 395 -23.77 10.69 -17.26
C LYS A 395 -23.21 11.81 -18.12
N GLU A 396 -21.92 12.10 -18.01
CA GLU A 396 -21.27 13.25 -18.63
C GLU A 396 -20.51 12.87 -19.89
N ASP A 397 -19.65 11.86 -19.83
CA ASP A 397 -18.77 11.44 -20.93
C ASP A 397 -19.49 10.57 -21.99
N LYS A 398 -20.56 9.87 -21.60
CA LYS A 398 -21.36 8.93 -22.41
C LYS A 398 -20.48 7.93 -23.19
N ASN A 399 -19.43 7.42 -22.53
CA ASN A 399 -18.43 6.56 -23.12
C ASN A 399 -18.50 5.15 -22.54
N ALA A 400 -19.01 4.21 -23.30
CA ALA A 400 -19.21 2.80 -22.88
C ALA A 400 -17.89 2.10 -22.53
N ALA A 401 -16.79 2.39 -23.23
CA ALA A 401 -15.49 1.79 -22.94
C ALA A 401 -14.96 2.27 -21.56
N GLN A 402 -15.16 3.55 -21.24
CA GLN A 402 -14.79 4.10 -19.93
C GLN A 402 -15.68 3.57 -18.80
N ILE A 403 -16.95 3.27 -19.07
CA ILE A 403 -17.82 2.57 -18.11
C ILE A 403 -17.30 1.16 -17.86
N ALA A 404 -16.95 0.41 -18.89
CA ALA A 404 -16.41 -0.94 -18.76
C ALA A 404 -15.09 -0.96 -17.95
N ILE A 405 -14.18 0.00 -18.20
CA ILE A 405 -12.95 0.20 -17.43
C ILE A 405 -13.28 0.37 -15.94
N GLY A 406 -14.23 1.24 -15.61
CA GLY A 406 -14.64 1.47 -14.22
C GLY A 406 -15.29 0.24 -13.57
N VAL A 407 -16.12 -0.51 -14.31
CA VAL A 407 -16.76 -1.75 -13.82
C VAL A 407 -15.71 -2.82 -13.53
N ILE A 408 -14.74 -3.03 -14.44
CA ILE A 408 -13.66 -4.02 -14.21
C ILE A 408 -12.78 -3.59 -13.04
N ALA A 409 -12.45 -2.30 -12.92
CA ALA A 409 -11.69 -1.76 -11.79
C ALA A 409 -12.42 -2.02 -10.45
N LEU A 410 -13.72 -1.73 -10.39
CA LEU A 410 -14.53 -1.98 -9.20
C LEU A 410 -14.62 -3.47 -8.85
N ALA A 411 -14.89 -4.32 -9.85
CA ALA A 411 -15.00 -5.77 -9.66
C ALA A 411 -13.67 -6.35 -9.12
N PHE A 412 -12.53 -5.92 -9.65
CA PHE A 412 -11.21 -6.31 -9.18
C PHE A 412 -11.01 -5.95 -7.71
N GLN A 413 -11.33 -4.71 -7.30
CA GLN A 413 -11.19 -4.25 -5.92
C GLN A 413 -12.09 -5.05 -4.96
N VAL A 414 -13.35 -5.25 -5.34
CA VAL A 414 -14.33 -5.96 -4.51
C VAL A 414 -13.95 -7.43 -4.34
N VAL A 415 -13.61 -8.12 -5.44
CA VAL A 415 -13.22 -9.54 -5.39
C VAL A 415 -11.95 -9.75 -4.57
N GLY A 416 -10.92 -8.91 -4.78
CA GLY A 416 -9.67 -9.03 -4.05
C GLY A 416 -9.81 -8.88 -2.54
N VAL A 417 -10.69 -7.99 -2.09
CA VAL A 417 -10.92 -7.79 -0.66
C VAL A 417 -11.88 -8.83 -0.08
N LEU A 418 -12.95 -9.19 -0.76
CA LEU A 418 -13.95 -10.10 -0.19
C LEU A 418 -13.44 -11.53 -0.05
N TYR A 419 -12.49 -11.97 -0.87
CA TYR A 419 -11.98 -13.34 -0.76
C TYR A 419 -11.08 -13.50 0.48
N ASN A 420 -9.99 -12.74 0.60
CA ASN A 420 -9.01 -12.89 1.67
C ASN A 420 -8.96 -11.73 2.67
N GLY A 421 -9.66 -10.64 2.38
CA GLY A 421 -9.59 -9.40 3.18
C GLY A 421 -10.88 -9.06 3.93
N TRP A 422 -11.88 -9.92 3.95
CA TRP A 422 -13.18 -9.60 4.58
C TRP A 422 -13.06 -9.30 6.08
N SER A 423 -12.22 -10.04 6.79
CA SER A 423 -11.94 -9.82 8.22
C SER A 423 -11.28 -8.47 8.46
N PHE A 424 -10.28 -8.14 7.64
CA PHE A 424 -9.61 -6.84 7.68
C PHE A 424 -10.55 -5.70 7.25
N LEU A 425 -11.49 -5.94 6.33
CA LEU A 425 -12.52 -4.96 5.98
C LEU A 425 -13.43 -4.64 7.17
N LEU A 426 -13.85 -5.66 7.91
CA LEU A 426 -14.62 -5.47 9.14
C LEU A 426 -13.80 -4.75 10.21
N LEU A 427 -12.54 -5.12 10.40
CA LEU A 427 -11.63 -4.44 11.33
C LEU A 427 -11.39 -2.98 10.93
N THR A 428 -11.29 -2.68 9.63
CA THR A 428 -11.18 -1.31 9.14
C THR A 428 -12.40 -0.46 9.55
N CYS A 429 -13.60 -1.05 9.63
CA CYS A 429 -14.79 -0.36 10.14
C CYS A 429 -14.63 0.13 11.58
N VAL A 430 -13.84 -0.54 12.42
CA VAL A 430 -13.51 -0.05 13.77
C VAL A 430 -12.77 1.29 13.69
N GLY A 431 -11.81 1.42 12.77
CA GLY A 431 -11.07 2.65 12.54
C GLY A 431 -11.92 3.83 12.05
N TYR A 432 -13.09 3.57 11.46
CA TYR A 432 -14.03 4.61 11.07
C TYR A 432 -14.86 5.16 12.23
N ILE A 433 -15.07 4.40 13.30
CA ILE A 433 -15.90 4.84 14.44
C ILE A 433 -15.41 6.19 15.01
N PRO A 434 -14.14 6.34 15.45
CA PRO A 434 -13.65 7.63 15.91
C PRO A 434 -13.68 8.70 14.83
N GLY A 435 -13.44 8.35 13.57
CA GLY A 435 -13.51 9.24 12.42
C GLY A 435 -14.87 9.87 12.23
N PHE A 436 -15.95 9.12 12.41
CA PHE A 436 -17.30 9.64 12.29
C PHE A 436 -17.65 10.68 13.36
N PHE A 437 -17.12 10.55 14.57
CA PHE A 437 -17.27 11.62 15.58
C PHE A 437 -16.53 12.89 15.17
N VAL A 438 -15.33 12.77 14.62
CA VAL A 438 -14.55 13.89 14.11
C VAL A 438 -15.26 14.57 12.94
N TYR A 439 -15.76 13.77 11.97
CA TYR A 439 -16.55 14.27 10.83
C TYR A 439 -17.81 15.00 11.27
N ALA A 440 -18.62 14.38 12.13
CA ALA A 440 -19.86 14.96 12.63
C ALA A 440 -19.61 16.30 13.35
N LYS A 441 -18.55 16.37 14.16
CA LYS A 441 -18.14 17.60 14.83
C LYS A 441 -17.71 18.66 13.81
N ALA A 442 -16.84 18.32 12.86
CA ALA A 442 -16.38 19.27 11.85
C ALA A 442 -17.53 19.86 11.03
N ARG A 443 -18.49 19.02 10.63
CA ARG A 443 -19.71 19.47 9.92
C ARG A 443 -20.56 20.42 10.79
N LYS A 444 -20.77 20.03 12.04
CA LYS A 444 -21.56 20.86 13.00
C LYS A 444 -20.89 22.20 13.27
N ASP A 445 -19.58 22.24 13.48
CA ASP A 445 -18.83 23.47 13.78
C ASP A 445 -18.91 24.49 12.61
N ARG A 446 -19.22 24.03 11.40
CA ARG A 446 -19.41 24.81 10.18
C ARG A 446 -20.90 25.06 9.85
N GLY A 447 -21.82 24.68 10.72
CA GLY A 447 -23.26 24.90 10.54
C GLY A 447 -23.95 23.92 9.58
N TYR A 448 -23.28 22.84 9.16
CA TYR A 448 -23.88 21.80 8.31
C TYR A 448 -24.56 20.74 9.16
N ALA A 449 -25.85 20.52 8.92
CA ALA A 449 -26.58 19.41 9.53
C ALA A 449 -26.30 18.10 8.75
N LEU A 450 -26.08 17.00 9.49
CA LEU A 450 -25.98 15.68 8.90
C LEU A 450 -27.34 15.24 8.33
N THR A 451 -27.34 14.80 7.08
CA THR A 451 -28.53 14.24 6.42
C THR A 451 -28.93 12.90 7.04
N LYS A 452 -30.15 12.46 6.79
CA LYS A 452 -30.64 11.15 7.24
C LYS A 452 -29.78 10.01 6.64
N GLY A 453 -29.39 10.12 5.35
CA GLY A 453 -28.54 9.16 4.68
C GLY A 453 -27.13 9.05 5.32
N GLU A 454 -26.51 10.19 5.65
CA GLU A 454 -25.21 10.20 6.34
C GLU A 454 -25.28 9.50 7.70
N LYS A 455 -26.31 9.81 8.51
CA LYS A 455 -26.50 9.18 9.83
C LYS A 455 -26.68 7.65 9.71
N VAL A 456 -27.46 7.19 8.73
CA VAL A 456 -27.67 5.77 8.48
C VAL A 456 -26.37 5.11 8.02
N GLY A 457 -25.63 5.70 7.06
CA GLY A 457 -24.36 5.17 6.58
C GLY A 457 -23.31 5.05 7.70
N MET A 458 -23.15 6.11 8.51
CA MET A 458 -22.27 6.10 9.68
C MET A 458 -22.71 5.00 10.68
N GLY A 459 -24.01 4.85 10.93
CA GLY A 459 -24.55 3.83 11.82
C GLY A 459 -24.26 2.41 11.33
N VAL A 460 -24.44 2.13 10.04
CA VAL A 460 -24.17 0.81 9.44
C VAL A 460 -22.67 0.45 9.55
N VAL A 461 -21.77 1.36 9.17
CA VAL A 461 -20.32 1.10 9.27
C VAL A 461 -19.89 0.93 10.73
N SER A 462 -20.45 1.72 11.65
CA SER A 462 -20.16 1.57 13.08
C SER A 462 -20.66 0.24 13.64
N ALA A 463 -21.85 -0.22 13.22
CA ALA A 463 -22.38 -1.54 13.61
C ALA A 463 -21.50 -2.68 13.10
N LEU A 464 -20.99 -2.59 11.86
CA LEU A 464 -20.03 -3.54 11.31
C LEU A 464 -18.72 -3.55 12.11
N GLY A 465 -18.22 -2.38 12.50
CA GLY A 465 -17.03 -2.27 13.36
C GLY A 465 -17.24 -2.90 14.74
N ILE A 466 -18.40 -2.69 15.37
CA ILE A 466 -18.73 -3.35 16.65
C ILE A 466 -18.83 -4.86 16.47
N ALA A 467 -19.45 -5.33 15.38
CA ALA A 467 -19.51 -6.76 15.06
C ALA A 467 -18.10 -7.36 14.87
N ALA A 468 -17.18 -6.63 14.25
CA ALA A 468 -15.77 -7.05 14.13
C ALA A 468 -15.13 -7.28 15.50
N LEU A 469 -15.29 -6.34 16.44
CA LEU A 469 -14.76 -6.48 17.79
C LEU A 469 -15.35 -7.69 18.55
N VAL A 470 -16.63 -7.97 18.35
CA VAL A 470 -17.28 -9.17 18.92
C VAL A 470 -16.68 -10.44 18.31
N LEU A 471 -16.47 -10.49 16.97
CA LEU A 471 -15.88 -11.65 16.30
C LEU A 471 -14.42 -11.89 16.71
N VAL A 472 -13.67 -10.82 16.98
CA VAL A 472 -12.32 -10.93 17.58
C VAL A 472 -12.40 -11.52 18.98
N GLY A 473 -13.31 -11.01 19.83
CA GLY A 473 -13.51 -11.52 21.20
C GLY A 473 -13.97 -12.99 21.24
N MET A 474 -14.62 -13.46 20.17
CA MET A 474 -15.04 -14.87 20.00
C MET A 474 -13.93 -15.76 19.38
N GLY A 475 -12.79 -15.19 18.99
CA GLY A 475 -11.71 -15.93 18.33
C GLY A 475 -12.00 -16.32 16.86
N VAL A 476 -13.05 -15.73 16.24
CA VAL A 476 -13.39 -15.97 14.83
C VAL A 476 -12.48 -15.17 13.88
N ILE A 477 -12.08 -14.00 14.32
CA ILE A 477 -11.08 -13.16 13.63
C ILE A 477 -9.83 -13.14 14.49
N GLY A 478 -8.71 -13.65 13.94
CA GLY A 478 -7.39 -13.53 14.54
C GLY A 478 -6.81 -12.12 14.35
N ILE A 479 -6.04 -11.61 15.30
CA ILE A 479 -5.31 -10.35 15.24
C ILE A 479 -3.82 -10.64 15.42
#